data_911716e206a42f65fd5a9457c72ffd36
#
_entry.id   911716e206a42f65fd5a9457c72ffd36
#
_cell.length_a   1.000
_cell.length_b   1.000
_cell.length_c   1.000
_cell.angle_alpha   90.00
_cell.angle_beta   90.00
_cell.angle_gamma   90.00
#
_symmetry.space_group_name_H-M   'P 1'
#
loop_
_entity.id
_entity.type
_entity.pdbx_description
1 polymer ?
#
loop_
_entity_poly.entity_id
_entity_poly.type
_entity_poly.pdbx_seq_one_letter_code
_entity_poly.pdbx_strand_id
1 'polypeptide(L)'
;LREFVRDNQNLIGVNDQQINGLKVAADYTNPDGNISYAHLEQEINGIPVFRGEVKAGFTKNGQIIRVINNLAPGLDYGSLSTTFGDPVQAVRKAAAHINHAIVPADVARNDAASNDLKVTFGEGDWATTAEKMYFPTEPGVAVPAWRILIWEPVRAYYVIVDANTNVVLWHKNISDDQTQSATYQVYGNPNAYNDIADDPAPLTPGPNDPSLGTQGAIISRTTRTLIGNEGALSFNNNGWITDGNNTTDGNATEAGIDRDG
;
A
#
# COMPACT_ATOMS: atom_id res chain seq x y z
N LEU A 1 0.52 20.43 -12.14
CA LEU A 1 1.71 19.77 -11.61
C LEU A 1 2.83 19.62 -12.65
N ARG A 2 2.54 19.20 -13.90
CA ARG A 2 3.59 19.11 -14.95
C ARG A 2 4.27 20.46 -15.22
N GLU A 3 3.53 21.55 -15.24
CA GLU A 3 4.09 22.89 -15.38
C GLU A 3 5.07 23.20 -14.26
N PHE A 4 4.67 22.95 -13.01
CA PHE A 4 5.57 23.12 -11.88
C PHE A 4 6.87 22.31 -12.02
N VAL A 5 6.78 21.04 -12.45
CA VAL A 5 7.98 20.21 -12.68
C VAL A 5 8.84 20.82 -13.79
N ARG A 6 8.24 21.35 -14.86
CA ARG A 6 8.94 21.99 -16.00
C ARG A 6 9.64 23.28 -15.55
N ASP A 7 8.96 24.12 -14.79
CA ASP A 7 9.52 25.38 -14.30
C ASP A 7 10.68 25.16 -13.32
N ASN A 8 10.71 23.97 -12.68
CA ASN A 8 11.74 23.59 -11.71
C ASN A 8 12.64 22.45 -12.20
N GLN A 9 12.70 22.19 -13.50
CA GLN A 9 13.40 21.03 -14.06
C GLN A 9 14.89 20.97 -13.67
N ASN A 10 15.56 22.12 -13.57
CA ASN A 10 16.97 22.18 -13.16
C ASN A 10 17.17 21.78 -11.69
N LEU A 11 16.21 22.11 -10.82
CA LEU A 11 16.25 21.76 -9.40
C LEU A 11 15.91 20.28 -9.19
N ILE A 12 14.93 19.77 -9.94
CA ILE A 12 14.47 18.40 -9.88
C ILE A 12 15.43 17.45 -10.60
N GLY A 13 16.18 17.97 -11.58
CA GLY A 13 17.14 17.18 -12.38
C GLY A 13 16.47 16.34 -13.46
N VAL A 14 15.35 16.80 -14.03
CA VAL A 14 14.63 16.12 -15.11
C VAL A 14 14.64 16.96 -16.38
N ASN A 15 14.51 16.32 -17.52
CA ASN A 15 14.42 16.99 -18.83
C ASN A 15 13.01 16.92 -19.41
N ASP A 16 12.79 17.58 -20.55
CA ASP A 16 11.49 17.62 -21.22
C ASP A 16 10.98 16.23 -21.62
N GLN A 17 11.85 15.33 -22.04
CA GLN A 17 11.48 13.96 -22.38
C GLN A 17 10.91 13.23 -21.15
N GLN A 18 11.57 13.34 -20.01
CA GLN A 18 11.12 12.76 -18.75
C GLN A 18 9.79 13.37 -18.32
N ILE A 19 9.65 14.71 -18.38
CA ILE A 19 8.42 15.42 -17.98
C ILE A 19 7.23 15.03 -18.86
N ASN A 20 7.45 14.97 -20.17
CA ASN A 20 6.39 14.61 -21.12
C ASN A 20 5.96 13.14 -20.99
N GLY A 21 6.88 12.27 -20.62
CA GLY A 21 6.64 10.83 -20.36
C GLY A 21 6.01 10.51 -19.02
N LEU A 22 5.79 11.49 -18.12
CA LEU A 22 5.11 11.22 -16.86
C LEU A 22 3.66 10.76 -17.11
N LYS A 23 3.24 9.72 -16.42
CA LYS A 23 1.88 9.19 -16.47
C LYS A 23 1.05 9.74 -15.32
N VAL A 24 -0.20 10.07 -15.58
CA VAL A 24 -1.15 10.43 -14.52
C VAL A 24 -1.59 9.16 -13.81
N ALA A 25 -1.23 9.02 -12.55
CA ALA A 25 -1.66 7.94 -11.69
C ALA A 25 -2.93 8.31 -10.91
N ALA A 26 -3.04 9.57 -10.47
CA ALA A 26 -4.24 10.10 -9.85
C ALA A 26 -4.38 11.59 -10.13
N ASP A 27 -5.61 12.02 -10.30
CA ASP A 27 -6.01 13.43 -10.43
C ASP A 27 -7.45 13.55 -9.92
N TYR A 28 -7.63 14.14 -8.76
CA TYR A 28 -8.94 14.27 -8.16
C TYR A 28 -9.05 15.51 -7.27
N THR A 29 -10.28 15.97 -7.13
CA THR A 29 -10.65 17.05 -6.21
C THR A 29 -11.54 16.46 -5.13
N ASN A 30 -11.33 16.88 -3.88
CA ASN A 30 -12.18 16.40 -2.77
C ASN A 30 -13.63 16.88 -2.93
N PRO A 31 -14.61 16.24 -2.28
CA PRO A 31 -16.04 16.57 -2.44
C PRO A 31 -16.37 18.04 -2.17
N ASP A 32 -15.69 18.69 -1.24
CA ASP A 32 -15.90 20.11 -0.93
C ASP A 32 -15.31 21.08 -1.96
N GLY A 33 -14.56 20.58 -2.95
CA GLY A 33 -13.93 21.37 -4.00
C GLY A 33 -12.83 22.33 -3.53
N ASN A 34 -12.35 22.18 -2.30
CA ASN A 34 -11.39 23.10 -1.70
C ASN A 34 -9.92 22.64 -1.84
N ILE A 35 -9.71 21.34 -2.08
CA ILE A 35 -8.38 20.73 -2.26
C ILE A 35 -8.42 19.79 -3.47
N SER A 36 -7.39 19.89 -4.31
CA SER A 36 -7.15 18.96 -5.42
C SER A 36 -5.81 18.27 -5.22
N TYR A 37 -5.70 17.05 -5.74
CA TYR A 37 -4.48 16.23 -5.69
C TYR A 37 -4.12 15.77 -7.09
N ALA A 38 -2.82 15.77 -7.38
CA ALA A 38 -2.28 15.17 -8.58
C ALA A 38 -1.09 14.28 -8.22
N HIS A 39 -1.05 13.12 -8.86
CA HIS A 39 0.03 12.15 -8.75
C HIS A 39 0.48 11.75 -10.16
N LEU A 40 1.74 11.96 -10.46
CA LEU A 40 2.36 11.57 -11.71
C LEU A 40 3.46 10.55 -11.43
N GLU A 41 3.54 9.53 -12.27
CA GLU A 41 4.54 8.45 -12.21
C GLU A 41 5.49 8.52 -13.40
N GLN A 42 6.74 8.18 -13.17
CA GLN A 42 7.77 8.12 -14.19
C GLN A 42 7.77 6.73 -14.83
N GLU A 43 7.58 6.73 -16.15
CA GLU A 43 7.62 5.53 -16.98
C GLU A 43 8.59 5.72 -18.15
N ILE A 44 9.20 4.63 -18.57
CA ILE A 44 10.09 4.58 -19.73
C ILE A 44 9.56 3.49 -20.65
N ASN A 45 8.99 3.89 -21.79
CA ASN A 45 8.33 2.96 -22.73
C ASN A 45 7.28 2.06 -22.06
N GLY A 46 6.49 2.62 -21.13
CA GLY A 46 5.47 1.88 -20.37
C GLY A 46 6.01 1.05 -19.21
N ILE A 47 7.31 1.03 -18.97
CA ILE A 47 7.94 0.34 -17.84
C ILE A 47 8.11 1.34 -16.70
N PRO A 48 7.55 1.09 -15.51
CA PRO A 48 7.64 2.01 -14.39
C PRO A 48 9.07 2.14 -13.83
N VAL A 49 9.39 3.32 -13.35
CA VAL A 49 10.62 3.58 -12.57
C VAL A 49 10.29 3.43 -11.09
N PHE A 50 11.07 2.64 -10.37
CA PHE A 50 10.82 2.37 -8.95
C PHE A 50 10.81 3.66 -8.14
N ARG A 51 9.67 3.92 -7.48
CA ARG A 51 9.40 5.15 -6.72
C ARG A 51 9.61 6.45 -7.51
N GLY A 52 9.70 6.38 -8.83
CA GLY A 52 9.78 7.55 -9.69
C GLY A 52 8.42 8.25 -9.76
N GLU A 53 8.13 9.15 -8.84
CA GLU A 53 6.83 9.78 -8.73
C GLU A 53 6.91 11.23 -8.24
N VAL A 54 5.93 12.03 -8.61
CA VAL A 54 5.72 13.36 -8.03
C VAL A 54 4.25 13.53 -7.67
N LYS A 55 3.99 13.99 -6.45
CA LYS A 55 2.66 14.23 -5.90
C LYS A 55 2.54 15.66 -5.44
N ALA A 56 1.37 16.26 -5.64
CA ALA A 56 1.09 17.58 -5.12
C ALA A 56 -0.36 17.74 -4.67
N GLY A 57 -0.54 18.55 -3.62
CA GLY A 57 -1.82 19.08 -3.20
C GLY A 57 -1.95 20.55 -3.61
N PHE A 58 -3.17 20.96 -3.97
CA PHE A 58 -3.49 22.29 -4.46
C PHE A 58 -4.70 22.86 -3.73
N THR A 59 -4.70 24.17 -3.51
CA THR A 59 -5.89 24.89 -3.07
C THR A 59 -6.92 24.94 -4.22
N LYS A 60 -8.15 25.34 -3.91
CA LYS A 60 -9.21 25.58 -4.91
C LYS A 60 -8.83 26.59 -6.01
N ASN A 61 -7.86 27.46 -5.74
CA ASN A 61 -7.36 28.46 -6.70
C ASN A 61 -6.14 27.97 -7.49
N GLY A 62 -5.79 26.67 -7.39
CA GLY A 62 -4.66 26.07 -8.09
C GLY A 62 -3.28 26.37 -7.49
N GLN A 63 -3.22 27.00 -6.31
CA GLN A 63 -1.95 27.23 -5.63
C GLN A 63 -1.44 25.94 -4.99
N ILE A 64 -0.16 25.67 -5.14
CA ILE A 64 0.48 24.48 -4.57
C ILE A 64 0.57 24.63 -3.05
N ILE A 65 0.04 23.63 -2.33
CA ILE A 65 0.16 23.52 -0.87
C ILE A 65 1.45 22.77 -0.51
N ARG A 66 1.70 21.67 -1.21
CA ARG A 66 2.83 20.76 -0.96
C ARG A 66 3.18 19.98 -2.21
N VAL A 67 4.47 19.75 -2.43
CA VAL A 67 4.98 18.79 -3.44
C VAL A 67 5.85 17.75 -2.74
N ILE A 68 5.70 16.51 -3.14
CA ILE A 68 6.61 15.41 -2.79
C ILE A 68 7.20 14.92 -4.12
N ASN A 69 8.51 15.03 -4.27
CA ASN A 69 9.21 14.64 -5.48
C ASN A 69 10.20 13.52 -5.21
N ASN A 70 10.02 12.40 -5.91
CA ASN A 70 10.89 11.24 -5.92
C ASN A 70 11.23 10.83 -7.37
N LEU A 71 11.15 11.75 -8.33
CA LEU A 71 11.54 11.46 -9.70
C LEU A 71 13.02 11.10 -9.75
N ALA A 72 13.37 10.08 -10.53
CA ALA A 72 14.76 9.70 -10.79
C ALA A 72 15.41 10.71 -11.75
N PRO A 73 16.36 11.53 -11.26
CA PRO A 73 16.92 12.62 -12.05
C PRO A 73 17.95 12.11 -13.08
N GLY A 74 18.11 12.85 -14.16
CA GLY A 74 19.23 12.70 -15.11
C GLY A 74 19.22 11.43 -15.96
N LEU A 75 18.15 10.64 -15.95
CA LEU A 75 18.08 9.41 -16.75
C LEU A 75 18.05 9.74 -18.24
N ASP A 76 19.01 9.16 -18.98
CA ASP A 76 18.95 9.15 -20.44
C ASP A 76 18.18 7.92 -20.92
N TYR A 77 16.93 8.10 -21.29
CA TYR A 77 16.03 7.02 -21.73
C TYR A 77 16.54 6.26 -22.96
N GLY A 78 17.37 6.91 -23.79
CA GLY A 78 17.97 6.28 -24.97
C GLY A 78 19.13 5.35 -24.68
N SER A 79 19.81 5.54 -23.55
CA SER A 79 20.97 4.75 -23.15
C SER A 79 20.65 3.62 -22.18
N LEU A 80 19.44 3.57 -21.62
CA LEU A 80 19.06 2.52 -20.68
C LEU A 80 18.97 1.16 -21.37
N SER A 81 19.52 0.13 -20.73
CA SER A 81 19.38 -1.24 -21.20
C SER A 81 17.89 -1.64 -21.22
N THR A 82 17.46 -2.21 -22.33
CA THR A 82 16.11 -2.79 -22.50
C THR A 82 16.09 -4.31 -22.32
N THR A 83 17.24 -4.89 -21.96
CA THR A 83 17.38 -6.33 -21.76
C THR A 83 16.93 -6.69 -20.35
N PHE A 84 15.87 -7.46 -20.26
CA PHE A 84 15.41 -8.08 -19.04
C PHE A 84 15.74 -9.58 -19.13
N GLY A 85 16.55 -10.06 -18.19
CA GLY A 85 16.91 -11.47 -18.11
C GLY A 85 15.71 -12.39 -17.75
N ASP A 86 16.00 -13.64 -17.47
CA ASP A 86 14.98 -14.64 -17.18
C ASP A 86 14.22 -14.35 -15.86
N PRO A 87 12.89 -14.08 -15.90
CA PRO A 87 12.11 -13.81 -14.71
C PRO A 87 12.06 -15.00 -13.73
N VAL A 88 12.21 -16.26 -14.21
CA VAL A 88 12.27 -17.44 -13.35
C VAL A 88 13.49 -17.38 -12.44
N GLN A 89 14.64 -16.92 -12.94
CA GLN A 89 15.83 -16.75 -12.10
C GLN A 89 15.62 -15.66 -11.05
N ALA A 90 14.97 -14.57 -11.43
CA ALA A 90 14.62 -13.50 -10.50
C ALA A 90 13.69 -14.00 -9.38
N VAL A 91 12.64 -14.78 -9.72
CA VAL A 91 11.75 -15.43 -8.73
C VAL A 91 12.55 -16.32 -7.78
N ARG A 92 13.43 -17.17 -8.31
CA ARG A 92 14.29 -18.04 -7.47
C ARG A 92 15.18 -17.26 -6.51
N LYS A 93 15.74 -16.14 -6.95
CA LYS A 93 16.56 -15.28 -6.10
C LYS A 93 15.73 -14.54 -5.05
N ALA A 94 14.57 -14.05 -5.44
CA ALA A 94 13.62 -13.42 -4.50
C ALA A 94 13.20 -14.42 -3.41
N ALA A 95 12.77 -15.61 -3.79
CA ALA A 95 12.36 -16.67 -2.86
C ALA A 95 13.48 -17.06 -1.89
N ALA A 96 14.69 -17.27 -2.40
CA ALA A 96 15.85 -17.57 -1.56
C ALA A 96 16.15 -16.45 -0.55
N HIS A 97 15.96 -15.18 -0.96
CA HIS A 97 16.22 -14.02 -0.10
C HIS A 97 15.25 -13.94 1.10
N ILE A 98 13.99 -14.31 0.90
CA ILE A 98 12.96 -14.29 1.97
C ILE A 98 12.79 -15.65 2.65
N ASN A 99 13.63 -16.64 2.33
CA ASN A 99 13.55 -18.01 2.81
C ASN A 99 12.24 -18.73 2.43
N HIS A 100 11.66 -18.37 1.29
CA HIS A 100 10.48 -19.02 0.73
C HIS A 100 10.88 -20.33 0.03
N ALA A 101 10.21 -21.44 0.40
CA ALA A 101 10.40 -22.73 -0.25
C ALA A 101 9.65 -22.77 -1.58
N ILE A 102 10.37 -22.70 -2.70
CA ILE A 102 9.79 -22.72 -4.05
C ILE A 102 9.02 -24.02 -4.28
N VAL A 103 7.77 -23.88 -4.71
CA VAL A 103 6.96 -24.96 -5.24
C VAL A 103 6.87 -24.87 -6.77
N PRO A 104 6.50 -25.95 -7.49
CA PRO A 104 6.43 -25.91 -8.95
C PRO A 104 5.57 -24.78 -9.52
N ALA A 105 4.48 -24.42 -8.85
CA ALA A 105 3.60 -23.34 -9.27
C ALA A 105 4.29 -21.97 -9.30
N ASP A 106 5.23 -21.71 -8.39
CA ASP A 106 5.96 -20.40 -8.31
C ASP A 106 6.77 -20.10 -9.56
N VAL A 107 7.06 -21.09 -10.38
CA VAL A 107 7.88 -20.98 -11.59
C VAL A 107 7.20 -21.56 -12.84
N ALA A 108 5.98 -22.04 -12.72
CA ALA A 108 5.16 -22.49 -13.84
C ALA A 108 4.48 -21.29 -14.51
N ARG A 109 5.02 -20.84 -15.63
CA ARG A 109 4.48 -19.67 -16.35
C ARG A 109 3.05 -19.90 -16.79
N ASN A 110 2.20 -18.92 -16.51
CA ASN A 110 0.82 -18.83 -16.98
C ASN A 110 0.75 -17.81 -18.13
N ASP A 111 0.78 -18.30 -19.37
CA ASP A 111 0.79 -17.43 -20.54
C ASP A 111 -0.51 -16.63 -20.70
N ALA A 112 -1.65 -17.17 -20.27
CA ALA A 112 -2.94 -16.49 -20.36
C ALA A 112 -3.03 -15.26 -19.43
N ALA A 113 -2.30 -15.30 -18.30
CA ALA A 113 -2.25 -14.22 -17.32
C ALA A 113 -0.99 -13.36 -17.45
N SER A 114 -0.15 -13.60 -18.45
CA SER A 114 1.10 -12.89 -18.70
C SER A 114 0.99 -11.92 -19.86
N ASN A 115 1.82 -10.87 -19.85
CA ASN A 115 2.01 -9.95 -20.97
C ASN A 115 3.48 -9.49 -21.05
N ASP A 116 3.77 -8.53 -21.93
CA ASP A 116 5.14 -8.06 -22.16
C ASP A 116 5.78 -7.38 -20.93
N LEU A 117 4.97 -6.85 -20.00
CA LEU A 117 5.45 -6.14 -18.81
C LEU A 117 5.38 -6.98 -17.55
N LYS A 118 4.55 -8.03 -17.56
CA LYS A 118 4.28 -8.86 -16.38
C LYS A 118 4.21 -10.33 -16.74
N VAL A 119 4.99 -11.13 -16.05
CA VAL A 119 4.91 -12.59 -16.09
C VAL A 119 4.21 -13.07 -14.82
N THR A 120 3.18 -13.90 -14.99
CA THR A 120 2.46 -14.55 -13.90
C THR A 120 2.85 -16.02 -13.86
N PHE A 121 3.08 -16.55 -12.66
CA PHE A 121 3.41 -17.95 -12.41
C PHE A 121 2.33 -18.57 -11.53
N GLY A 122 1.84 -19.76 -11.94
CA GLY A 122 0.73 -20.40 -11.26
C GLY A 122 -0.63 -19.80 -11.63
N GLU A 123 -1.63 -20.07 -10.82
CA GLU A 123 -3.03 -19.70 -11.04
C GLU A 123 -3.64 -19.04 -9.80
N GLY A 124 -4.75 -18.31 -10.00
CA GLY A 124 -5.53 -17.68 -8.93
C GLY A 124 -4.92 -16.40 -8.37
N ASP A 125 -5.52 -15.92 -7.30
CA ASP A 125 -5.22 -14.60 -6.71
C ASP A 125 -3.85 -14.56 -5.98
N TRP A 126 -3.33 -15.72 -5.64
CA TRP A 126 -2.04 -15.88 -4.94
C TRP A 126 -0.89 -16.24 -5.88
N ALA A 127 -1.09 -16.07 -7.17
CA ALA A 127 -0.07 -16.34 -8.17
C ALA A 127 1.17 -15.46 -7.95
N THR A 128 2.36 -16.05 -8.03
CA THR A 128 3.62 -15.31 -8.05
C THR A 128 3.72 -14.48 -9.32
N THR A 129 4.15 -13.23 -9.20
CA THR A 129 4.31 -12.37 -10.38
C THR A 129 5.69 -11.73 -10.47
N ALA A 130 6.15 -11.53 -11.71
CA ALA A 130 7.35 -10.77 -12.02
C ALA A 130 7.00 -9.64 -12.98
N GLU A 131 7.14 -8.40 -12.53
CA GLU A 131 6.85 -7.21 -13.33
C GLU A 131 8.13 -6.47 -13.68
N LYS A 132 8.26 -6.05 -14.94
CA LYS A 132 9.39 -5.22 -15.38
C LYS A 132 9.36 -3.86 -14.71
N MET A 133 10.52 -3.38 -14.31
CA MET A 133 10.72 -2.01 -13.85
C MET A 133 12.16 -1.55 -14.08
N TYR A 134 12.37 -0.24 -14.03
CA TYR A 134 13.70 0.33 -13.89
C TYR A 134 13.96 0.69 -12.43
N PHE A 135 15.08 0.26 -11.90
CA PHE A 135 15.49 0.57 -10.53
C PHE A 135 16.61 1.62 -10.55
N PRO A 136 16.36 2.87 -10.10
CA PRO A 136 17.38 3.89 -10.00
C PRO A 136 18.41 3.51 -8.93
N THR A 137 19.68 3.50 -9.28
CA THR A 137 20.78 3.22 -8.36
C THR A 137 21.48 4.49 -7.91
N GLU A 138 21.59 5.47 -8.82
CA GLU A 138 22.15 6.79 -8.57
C GLU A 138 21.61 7.79 -9.62
N PRO A 139 21.78 9.10 -9.44
CA PRO A 139 21.38 10.08 -10.45
C PRO A 139 21.95 9.75 -11.84
N GLY A 140 21.09 9.69 -12.83
CA GLY A 140 21.44 9.35 -14.21
C GLY A 140 21.57 7.86 -14.51
N VAL A 141 21.46 6.99 -13.50
CA VAL A 141 21.63 5.54 -13.69
C VAL A 141 20.42 4.77 -13.17
N ALA A 142 19.90 3.90 -14.01
CA ALA A 142 18.90 2.92 -13.61
C ALA A 142 19.16 1.58 -14.28
N VAL A 143 18.88 0.49 -13.59
CA VAL A 143 19.04 -0.87 -14.09
C VAL A 143 17.69 -1.51 -14.36
N PRO A 144 17.57 -2.35 -15.42
CA PRO A 144 16.41 -3.21 -15.58
C PRO A 144 16.28 -4.15 -14.39
N ALA A 145 15.09 -4.28 -13.85
CA ALA A 145 14.82 -5.11 -12.70
C ALA A 145 13.47 -5.81 -12.81
N TRP A 146 13.31 -6.88 -12.08
CA TRP A 146 12.04 -7.57 -11.88
C TRP A 146 11.50 -7.28 -10.49
N ARG A 147 10.30 -6.73 -10.38
CA ARG A 147 9.53 -6.68 -9.13
C ARG A 147 8.78 -7.98 -8.98
N ILE A 148 9.21 -8.78 -8.02
CA ILE A 148 8.62 -10.08 -7.73
C ILE A 148 7.64 -9.93 -6.58
N LEU A 149 6.41 -10.43 -6.76
CA LEU A 149 5.43 -10.59 -5.69
C LEU A 149 5.34 -12.08 -5.34
N ILE A 150 5.61 -12.40 -4.08
CA ILE A 150 5.48 -13.76 -3.54
C ILE A 150 4.51 -13.71 -2.38
N TRP A 151 3.53 -14.61 -2.42
CA TRP A 151 2.57 -14.82 -1.35
C TRP A 151 2.96 -16.02 -0.50
N GLU A 152 2.85 -15.86 0.79
CA GLU A 152 2.90 -16.93 1.79
C GLU A 152 1.56 -16.94 2.55
N PRO A 153 1.22 -18.00 3.29
CA PRO A 153 -0.09 -18.10 3.95
C PRO A 153 -0.47 -16.91 4.84
N VAL A 154 0.51 -16.22 5.42
CA VAL A 154 0.29 -15.07 6.32
C VAL A 154 1.13 -13.86 5.94
N ARG A 155 1.88 -13.90 4.86
CA ARG A 155 2.80 -12.84 4.46
C ARG A 155 2.82 -12.67 2.96
N ALA A 156 3.12 -11.45 2.53
CA ALA A 156 3.36 -11.16 1.14
C ALA A 156 4.58 -10.25 1.00
N TYR A 157 5.39 -10.50 -0.01
CA TYR A 157 6.63 -9.77 -0.22
C TYR A 157 6.72 -9.20 -1.62
N TYR A 158 7.09 -7.94 -1.70
CA TYR A 158 7.74 -7.42 -2.90
C TYR A 158 9.26 -7.56 -2.75
N VAL A 159 9.87 -8.17 -3.76
CA VAL A 159 11.33 -8.25 -3.86
C VAL A 159 11.74 -7.73 -5.25
N ILE A 160 12.65 -6.78 -5.29
CA ILE A 160 13.18 -6.26 -6.55
C ILE A 160 14.55 -6.88 -6.79
N VAL A 161 14.70 -7.49 -7.95
CA VAL A 161 15.90 -8.21 -8.37
C VAL A 161 16.41 -7.61 -9.67
N ASP A 162 17.68 -7.26 -9.72
CA ASP A 162 18.34 -6.85 -10.96
C ASP A 162 18.18 -7.93 -12.04
N ALA A 163 17.63 -7.54 -13.19
CA ALA A 163 17.21 -8.47 -14.22
C ALA A 163 18.37 -9.20 -14.91
N ASN A 164 19.59 -8.66 -14.83
CA ASN A 164 20.77 -9.20 -15.51
C ASN A 164 21.74 -9.89 -14.55
N THR A 165 21.91 -9.34 -13.35
CA THR A 165 22.87 -9.87 -12.36
C THR A 165 22.22 -10.78 -11.32
N ASN A 166 20.90 -10.75 -11.20
CA ASN A 166 20.12 -11.46 -10.17
C ASN A 166 20.48 -11.04 -8.74
N VAL A 167 21.01 -9.84 -8.55
CA VAL A 167 21.23 -9.25 -7.23
C VAL A 167 19.90 -8.69 -6.71
N VAL A 168 19.59 -8.97 -5.44
CA VAL A 168 18.43 -8.37 -4.78
C VAL A 168 18.75 -6.91 -4.46
N LEU A 169 17.96 -6.00 -5.00
CA LEU A 169 18.13 -4.55 -4.86
C LEU A 169 17.30 -3.98 -3.71
N TRP A 170 16.12 -4.56 -3.47
CA TRP A 170 15.20 -4.09 -2.46
C TRP A 170 14.16 -5.15 -2.12
N HIS A 171 13.65 -5.13 -0.90
CA HIS A 171 12.50 -5.95 -0.50
C HIS A 171 11.61 -5.24 0.52
N LYS A 172 10.36 -5.66 0.59
CA LYS A 172 9.41 -5.23 1.61
C LYS A 172 8.40 -6.33 1.87
N ASN A 173 8.17 -6.65 3.15
CA ASN A 173 6.96 -7.32 3.57
C ASN A 173 5.80 -6.32 3.43
N ILE A 174 4.75 -6.69 2.69
CA ILE A 174 3.58 -5.86 2.41
C ILE A 174 2.32 -6.34 3.14
N SER A 175 2.44 -7.43 3.91
CA SER A 175 1.38 -7.84 4.82
C SER A 175 1.44 -7.03 6.11
N ASP A 176 0.27 -6.62 6.59
CA ASP A 176 0.12 -5.95 7.87
C ASP A 176 -0.16 -6.99 8.95
N ASP A 177 0.83 -7.85 9.22
CA ASP A 177 0.73 -8.82 10.30
C ASP A 177 0.87 -8.13 11.64
N GLN A 178 -0.19 -8.07 12.37
CA GLN A 178 -0.15 -7.79 13.79
C GLN A 178 0.04 -9.11 14.55
N THR A 179 1.28 -9.54 14.71
CA THR A 179 1.62 -10.74 15.47
C THR A 179 1.94 -10.45 16.94
N GLN A 180 2.00 -9.18 17.32
CA GLN A 180 2.27 -8.75 18.68
C GLN A 180 0.98 -8.47 19.45
N SER A 181 0.89 -9.00 20.65
CA SER A 181 -0.17 -8.61 21.59
C SER A 181 -0.15 -7.10 21.78
N ALA A 182 -1.25 -6.45 21.47
CA ALA A 182 -1.40 -5.02 21.68
C ALA A 182 -2.34 -4.77 22.85
N THR A 183 -1.87 -3.99 23.82
CA THR A 183 -2.62 -3.64 25.02
C THR A 183 -3.03 -2.19 24.96
N TYR A 184 -4.32 -1.95 25.06
CA TYR A 184 -4.93 -0.62 24.97
C TYR A 184 -5.58 -0.21 26.28
N GLN A 185 -5.59 1.09 26.53
CA GLN A 185 -6.40 1.70 27.57
C GLN A 185 -7.71 2.14 26.92
N VAL A 186 -8.76 1.35 27.10
CA VAL A 186 -10.06 1.59 26.47
C VAL A 186 -11.13 1.95 27.50
N TYR A 187 -12.09 2.76 27.09
CA TYR A 187 -13.31 2.93 27.86
C TYR A 187 -14.19 1.70 27.61
N GLY A 188 -14.49 0.97 28.64
CA GLY A 188 -15.30 -0.23 28.49
C GLY A 188 -15.88 -0.66 29.82
N ASN A 189 -17.13 -1.04 29.83
CA ASN A 189 -17.70 -1.79 30.95
C ASN A 189 -17.24 -3.24 30.80
N PRO A 190 -16.44 -3.79 31.75
CA PRO A 190 -15.95 -5.14 31.66
C PRO A 190 -17.04 -6.21 31.65
N ASN A 191 -18.27 -5.85 31.98
CA ASN A 191 -19.39 -6.78 32.13
C ASN A 191 -20.45 -6.70 31.03
N ALA A 192 -20.32 -5.77 30.06
CA ALA A 192 -21.38 -5.48 29.10
C ALA A 192 -20.84 -5.17 27.70
N TYR A 193 -20.21 -6.14 27.08
CA TYR A 193 -19.71 -5.98 25.70
C TYR A 193 -20.81 -5.97 24.62
N ASN A 194 -22.04 -6.35 24.96
CA ASN A 194 -23.10 -6.62 24.01
C ASN A 194 -24.46 -5.97 24.34
N ASP A 195 -24.54 -5.10 25.33
CA ASP A 195 -25.79 -4.48 25.68
C ASP A 195 -25.72 -2.96 25.45
N ILE A 196 -26.39 -2.51 24.38
CA ILE A 196 -26.55 -1.10 24.05
C ILE A 196 -27.21 -0.32 25.19
N ALA A 197 -27.98 -0.99 26.05
CA ALA A 197 -28.61 -0.39 27.21
C ALA A 197 -27.60 -0.14 28.37
N ASP A 198 -26.52 -0.94 28.42
CA ASP A 198 -25.49 -0.85 29.44
C ASP A 198 -24.31 0.02 29.03
N ASP A 199 -24.20 0.37 27.75
CA ASP A 199 -23.25 1.33 27.24
C ASP A 199 -23.99 2.61 26.81
N PRO A 200 -24.43 3.42 27.77
CA PRO A 200 -24.88 4.75 27.46
C PRO A 200 -23.69 5.40 26.79
N ALA A 201 -23.87 5.84 25.53
CA ALA A 201 -22.86 6.50 24.69
C ALA A 201 -21.89 7.24 25.58
N PRO A 202 -20.60 6.92 25.54
CA PRO A 202 -19.67 7.34 26.56
C PRO A 202 -19.84 8.83 26.73
N LEU A 203 -20.32 9.23 27.90
CA LEU A 203 -20.32 10.64 28.26
C LEU A 203 -18.86 10.98 28.38
N THR A 204 -18.23 11.09 27.20
CA THR A 204 -16.85 11.59 27.10
C THR A 204 -16.83 12.89 27.87
N PRO A 205 -15.73 13.20 28.56
CA PRO A 205 -15.53 14.51 29.15
C PRO A 205 -15.47 15.54 28.02
N GLY A 206 -16.63 15.86 27.49
CA GLY A 206 -16.89 17.00 26.61
C GLY A 206 -17.49 18.11 27.40
N PRO A 207 -17.62 19.31 26.85
CA PRO A 207 -18.36 20.38 27.50
C PRO A 207 -19.77 19.85 27.81
N ASN A 208 -20.18 19.96 29.08
CA ASN A 208 -21.52 19.62 29.52
C ASN A 208 -22.52 20.34 28.62
N ASP A 209 -23.26 19.61 27.83
CA ASP A 209 -24.45 20.12 27.17
C ASP A 209 -25.64 19.94 28.13
N PRO A 210 -26.14 21.01 28.73
CA PRO A 210 -27.23 20.92 29.68
C PRO A 210 -28.53 20.42 29.02
N SER A 211 -28.63 20.40 27.69
CA SER A 211 -29.75 19.85 26.95
C SER A 211 -29.76 18.31 26.93
N LEU A 212 -28.63 17.66 27.21
CA LEU A 212 -28.49 16.22 27.23
C LEU A 212 -28.58 15.60 28.63
N GLY A 213 -28.91 16.39 29.65
CA GLY A 213 -29.03 15.93 31.02
C GLY A 213 -27.75 16.04 31.85
N THR A 214 -27.74 15.46 33.03
CA THR A 214 -26.57 15.44 33.90
C THR A 214 -25.56 14.42 33.43
N GLN A 215 -24.28 14.80 33.39
CA GLN A 215 -23.19 13.88 33.10
C GLN A 215 -23.23 12.70 34.07
N GLY A 216 -23.20 11.49 33.51
CA GLY A 216 -23.11 10.27 34.31
C GLY A 216 -21.77 10.12 35.02
N ALA A 217 -21.62 9.02 35.76
CA ALA A 217 -20.35 8.73 36.44
C ALA A 217 -19.19 8.66 35.44
N ILE A 218 -18.02 9.10 35.87
CA ILE A 218 -16.77 9.01 35.08
C ILE A 218 -16.48 7.52 34.83
N ILE A 219 -16.47 7.12 33.57
CA ILE A 219 -16.07 5.78 33.16
C ILE A 219 -14.55 5.73 33.13
N SER A 220 -13.96 4.88 33.97
CA SER A 220 -12.53 4.69 34.01
C SER A 220 -12.06 3.88 32.80
N ARG A 221 -10.89 4.23 32.26
CA ARG A 221 -10.24 3.39 31.25
C ARG A 221 -9.78 2.09 31.89
N THR A 222 -9.97 1.00 31.16
CA THR A 222 -9.49 -0.33 31.52
C THR A 222 -8.49 -0.82 30.49
N THR A 223 -7.51 -1.56 30.98
CA THR A 223 -6.52 -2.20 30.10
C THR A 223 -7.13 -3.42 29.42
N ARG A 224 -7.05 -3.49 28.09
CA ARG A 224 -7.46 -4.62 27.27
C ARG A 224 -6.37 -5.02 26.29
N THR A 225 -6.08 -6.30 26.24
CA THR A 225 -5.25 -6.90 25.20
C THR A 225 -6.19 -7.36 24.11
N LEU A 226 -6.24 -6.63 22.98
CA LEU A 226 -7.16 -6.88 21.88
C LEU A 226 -6.54 -7.76 20.79
N ILE A 227 -5.23 -7.69 20.61
CA ILE A 227 -4.51 -8.45 19.59
C ILE A 227 -3.68 -9.52 20.27
N GLY A 228 -3.78 -10.76 19.76
CA GLY A 228 -3.14 -11.94 20.35
C GLY A 228 -3.94 -12.62 21.48
N ASN A 229 -5.14 -12.11 21.77
CA ASN A 229 -6.04 -12.69 22.77
C ASN A 229 -7.48 -12.84 22.22
N GLU A 230 -7.64 -12.79 20.93
CA GLU A 230 -8.93 -12.79 20.24
C GLU A 230 -9.71 -14.07 20.51
N GLY A 231 -9.03 -15.22 20.62
CA GLY A 231 -9.66 -16.51 20.94
C GLY A 231 -10.31 -16.58 22.31
N ALA A 232 -9.97 -15.66 23.22
CA ALA A 232 -10.56 -15.57 24.55
C ALA A 232 -11.79 -14.65 24.62
N LEU A 233 -12.10 -13.93 23.56
CA LEU A 233 -13.18 -12.96 23.49
C LEU A 233 -14.38 -13.54 22.76
N SER A 234 -15.58 -13.33 23.30
CA SER A 234 -16.82 -13.92 22.75
C SER A 234 -17.15 -13.44 21.33
N PHE A 235 -16.73 -12.26 20.94
CA PHE A 235 -16.94 -11.75 19.60
C PHE A 235 -16.10 -12.47 18.54
N ASN A 236 -15.15 -13.25 18.94
CA ASN A 236 -14.28 -14.00 18.03
C ASN A 236 -14.81 -15.41 17.70
N ASN A 237 -15.91 -15.83 18.32
CA ASN A 237 -16.50 -17.15 18.07
C ASN A 237 -17.01 -17.33 16.64
N ASN A 238 -17.29 -16.23 15.94
CA ASN A 238 -17.73 -16.22 14.53
C ASN A 238 -16.68 -15.58 13.61
N GLY A 239 -15.46 -15.29 14.12
CA GLY A 239 -14.43 -14.56 13.39
C GLY A 239 -14.70 -13.05 13.27
N TRP A 240 -13.65 -12.31 13.03
CA TRP A 240 -13.70 -10.87 12.70
C TRP A 240 -14.20 -10.62 11.29
N ILE A 241 -13.96 -11.59 10.42
CA ILE A 241 -14.32 -11.56 9.02
C ILE A 241 -15.05 -12.85 8.75
N THR A 242 -16.26 -12.77 8.20
CA THR A 242 -16.98 -13.94 7.74
C THR A 242 -16.19 -14.56 6.59
N ASP A 243 -15.80 -15.83 6.71
CA ASP A 243 -15.01 -16.53 5.72
C ASP A 243 -15.63 -16.42 4.33
N GLY A 244 -14.83 -15.94 3.37
CA GLY A 244 -15.23 -15.73 1.99
C GLY A 244 -15.77 -14.33 1.67
N ASN A 245 -15.97 -13.48 2.67
CA ASN A 245 -16.35 -12.08 2.50
C ASN A 245 -15.20 -11.18 3.00
N ASN A 246 -14.87 -10.15 2.24
CA ASN A 246 -13.92 -9.12 2.67
C ASN A 246 -14.61 -8.03 3.51
N THR A 247 -15.51 -8.44 4.40
CA THR A 247 -16.27 -7.56 5.28
C THR A 247 -16.05 -7.95 6.73
N THR A 248 -16.03 -6.98 7.63
CA THR A 248 -15.92 -7.21 9.07
C THR A 248 -17.31 -7.29 9.68
N ASP A 249 -18.14 -8.22 9.18
CA ASP A 249 -19.54 -8.38 9.53
C ASP A 249 -19.82 -9.55 10.50
N GLY A 250 -18.81 -10.01 11.19
CA GLY A 250 -18.95 -11.07 12.19
C GLY A 250 -19.64 -10.56 13.44
N ASN A 251 -19.18 -11.03 14.61
CA ASN A 251 -19.64 -10.56 15.92
C ASN A 251 -18.99 -9.23 16.34
N ALA A 252 -18.39 -8.52 15.38
CA ALA A 252 -17.72 -7.24 15.56
C ALA A 252 -18.52 -6.13 14.87
N THR A 253 -18.10 -4.91 15.08
CA THR A 253 -18.64 -3.77 14.34
C THR A 253 -18.43 -3.96 12.85
N GLU A 254 -19.50 -3.91 12.09
CA GLU A 254 -19.42 -3.87 10.63
C GLU A 254 -18.68 -2.60 10.22
N ALA A 255 -17.56 -2.79 9.55
CA ALA A 255 -16.77 -1.68 9.01
C ALA A 255 -16.62 -1.88 7.52
N GLY A 256 -17.09 -0.95 6.75
CA GLY A 256 -17.01 -0.93 5.30
C GLY A 256 -16.54 0.43 4.80
N ILE A 257 -16.14 0.46 3.54
CA ILE A 257 -15.97 1.74 2.85
C ILE A 257 -17.36 2.13 2.37
N ASP A 258 -17.91 3.20 2.94
CA ASP A 258 -19.11 3.84 2.40
C ASP A 258 -18.75 4.47 1.05
N ARG A 259 -19.27 3.88 -0.02
CA ARG A 259 -19.08 4.35 -1.39
C ARG A 259 -20.26 5.18 -1.90
N ASP A 260 -21.33 5.26 -1.12
CA ASP A 260 -22.61 5.86 -1.51
C ASP A 260 -22.91 7.16 -0.76
N GLY A 261 -21.99 7.61 0.10
CA GLY A 261 -22.10 8.82 0.91
C GLY A 261 -21.69 10.10 0.26
#